data_6485385f8306f88ba25edc8f94efdfb9
#
_entry.id   6485385f8306f88ba25edc8f94efdfb9
#
_cell.length_a   1.000
_cell.length_b   1.000
_cell.length_c   1.000
_cell.angle_alpha   90.00
_cell.angle_beta   90.00
_cell.angle_gamma   90.00
#
_symmetry.space_group_name_H-M   'P 1'
#
loop_
_entity.id
_entity.type
_entity.pdbx_description
1 polymer ?
#
loop_
_entity_poly.entity_id
_entity_poly.type
_entity_poly.pdbx_seq_one_letter_code
_entity_poly.pdbx_strand_id
1 'polypeptide(L)'
;MVRQFLFLAEGTEKLRKFYGITGFFMLKYKKETNEPGKTQDNSPVLSETGQKIQRSGSMVIFSTMFYVKKELTKEKMAELAFEWVNKSQHYGFVNLVWNGEDFYERECEKQKFSLIVSNDNRTMAIRLENRDGDILWTSDFTFTESDDNNLLFVRLNRDAMDKESIVPHRFHRPRLMKEILRAGYGAEDNRLLISDKEVLITRQNINLAEDVICGRTRYLLPVVYVTKRFMDSTTILDTEELAKDLAGTAHVLVEESTDITTELKKRTGGENPFNGAVHIYYTDKVGNRIIPDAFSKSNTFRNDIVDAVCRRLSQVKVEDKYTWETIKYQKLLEKSQQYKEENKELEEAFEGVLKQRDQEYAQLEAEANELRGKVEYYEHALQNRKGGQTGDIVFSCSETEFFEGEIKDVILELLEREKKQMDDDPNQVGWRIYHVLKAILAENEITGKGKILETDLKDILSRVGRLNAKDKRRLQELGFISKDRKHNKLYFHGDGRYMITLGKTPGDGHASPNAASEAVKTIVCRIPKV
;
A
#
# COMPACT_ATOMS: atom_id res chain seq x y z
N MET A 1 -21.83 1.74 -23.19
CA MET A 1 -20.99 1.10 -22.16
C MET A 1 -21.25 -0.41 -22.05
N VAL A 2 -22.45 -0.91 -21.76
CA VAL A 2 -22.71 -2.37 -21.60
C VAL A 2 -22.40 -3.21 -22.85
N ARG A 3 -22.63 -2.72 -24.07
CA ARG A 3 -22.30 -3.44 -25.33
C ARG A 3 -20.78 -3.51 -25.61
N GLN A 4 -20.01 -2.51 -25.23
CA GLN A 4 -18.54 -2.57 -25.35
C GLN A 4 -17.91 -3.55 -24.36
N PHE A 5 -18.50 -3.71 -23.17
CA PHE A 5 -18.05 -4.70 -22.21
C PHE A 5 -18.32 -6.15 -22.62
N LEU A 6 -19.38 -6.42 -23.34
CA LEU A 6 -19.66 -7.74 -23.91
C LEU A 6 -18.64 -8.13 -25.00
N PHE A 7 -18.22 -7.18 -25.83
CA PHE A 7 -17.19 -7.42 -26.87
C PHE A 7 -15.80 -7.69 -26.26
N LEU A 8 -15.45 -6.99 -25.18
CA LEU A 8 -14.22 -7.25 -24.42
C LEU A 8 -14.24 -8.62 -23.70
N ALA A 9 -15.41 -9.05 -23.25
CA ALA A 9 -15.58 -10.36 -22.63
C ALA A 9 -15.39 -11.52 -23.63
N GLU A 10 -15.87 -11.38 -24.87
CA GLU A 10 -15.66 -12.38 -25.93
C GLU A 10 -14.20 -12.44 -26.41
N GLY A 11 -13.51 -11.30 -26.49
CA GLY A 11 -12.08 -11.24 -26.78
C GLY A 11 -11.21 -11.89 -25.70
N THR A 12 -11.60 -11.70 -24.44
CA THR A 12 -10.89 -12.33 -23.31
C THR A 12 -11.10 -13.84 -23.22
N GLU A 13 -12.22 -14.36 -23.69
CA GLU A 13 -12.48 -15.79 -23.71
C GLU A 13 -11.63 -16.50 -24.78
N LYS A 14 -11.36 -15.87 -25.92
CA LYS A 14 -10.40 -16.34 -26.92
C LYS A 14 -8.94 -16.28 -26.42
N LEU A 15 -8.57 -15.23 -25.69
CA LEU A 15 -7.27 -15.12 -25.03
C LEU A 15 -7.08 -16.16 -23.90
N ARG A 16 -8.14 -16.49 -23.14
CA ARG A 16 -8.14 -17.56 -22.15
C ARG A 16 -7.78 -18.92 -22.75
N LYS A 17 -8.34 -19.27 -23.92
CA LYS A 17 -8.07 -20.54 -24.58
C LYS A 17 -6.66 -20.67 -25.14
N PHE A 18 -6.03 -19.55 -25.54
CA PHE A 18 -4.73 -19.58 -26.20
C PHE A 18 -3.53 -19.41 -25.24
N TYR A 19 -3.69 -18.66 -24.14
CA TYR A 19 -2.55 -18.22 -23.32
C TYR A 19 -2.63 -18.56 -21.84
N GLY A 20 -3.66 -19.24 -21.37
CA GLY A 20 -3.85 -19.49 -19.93
C GLY A 20 -3.92 -18.20 -19.10
N ILE A 21 -4.19 -17.04 -19.75
CA ILE A 21 -4.33 -15.77 -19.06
C ILE A 21 -5.70 -15.77 -18.41
N THR A 22 -5.74 -16.22 -17.17
CA THR A 22 -6.93 -16.09 -16.34
C THR A 22 -7.26 -14.63 -16.17
N GLY A 23 -8.54 -14.30 -16.13
CA GLY A 23 -9.10 -12.96 -15.99
C GLY A 23 -8.71 -12.16 -14.74
N PHE A 24 -7.59 -12.54 -14.13
CA PHE A 24 -6.99 -12.03 -12.93
C PHE A 24 -6.61 -10.54 -13.01
N PHE A 25 -6.14 -10.10 -14.18
CA PHE A 25 -5.76 -8.70 -14.39
C PHE A 25 -6.97 -7.77 -14.54
N MET A 26 -8.03 -8.22 -15.21
CA MET A 26 -9.21 -7.36 -15.42
C MET A 26 -10.12 -7.20 -14.21
N LEU A 27 -10.18 -8.22 -13.34
CA LEU A 27 -10.99 -8.15 -12.11
C LEU A 27 -10.34 -7.29 -11.01
N LYS A 28 -9.00 -7.19 -10.98
CA LYS A 28 -8.28 -6.33 -10.03
C LYS A 28 -8.58 -4.84 -10.25
N TYR A 29 -8.74 -4.43 -11.50
CA TYR A 29 -9.01 -3.03 -11.88
C TYR A 29 -10.43 -2.53 -11.62
N LYS A 30 -11.41 -3.41 -11.53
CA LYS A 30 -12.82 -3.01 -11.40
C LYS A 30 -13.25 -2.65 -9.97
N LYS A 31 -12.39 -2.89 -8.96
CA LYS A 31 -12.77 -2.78 -7.54
C LYS A 31 -11.96 -1.84 -6.66
N GLU A 32 -10.92 -1.19 -7.20
CA GLU A 32 -10.07 -0.31 -6.39
C GLU A 32 -10.37 1.19 -6.53
N THR A 33 -11.52 1.59 -7.08
CA THR A 33 -12.06 2.93 -6.83
C THR A 33 -12.66 2.95 -5.43
N ASN A 34 -11.81 2.91 -4.42
CA ASN A 34 -12.25 3.12 -3.04
C ASN A 34 -12.40 4.61 -2.80
N GLU A 35 -13.63 5.06 -2.64
CA GLU A 35 -13.90 6.23 -1.83
C GLU A 35 -13.38 5.97 -0.40
N PRO A 36 -12.70 6.91 0.23
CA PRO A 36 -12.21 6.74 1.61
C PRO A 36 -13.42 6.56 2.53
N GLY A 37 -13.52 5.41 3.17
CA GLY A 37 -14.51 5.13 4.19
C GLY A 37 -15.48 3.97 3.95
N LYS A 38 -15.38 3.25 2.82
CA LYS A 38 -16.19 2.03 2.63
C LYS A 38 -15.38 0.80 3.06
N THR A 39 -15.96 0.05 3.96
CA THR A 39 -15.56 -1.33 4.26
C THR A 39 -15.35 -2.11 2.97
N GLN A 40 -14.22 -2.78 2.89
CA GLN A 40 -13.85 -3.66 1.78
C GLN A 40 -15.04 -4.54 1.40
N ASP A 41 -15.49 -4.41 0.14
CA ASP A 41 -16.48 -5.31 -0.41
C ASP A 41 -15.85 -6.71 -0.56
N ASN A 42 -16.14 -7.56 0.41
CA ASN A 42 -15.70 -8.96 0.47
C ASN A 42 -16.44 -9.84 -0.56
N SER A 43 -16.68 -9.35 -1.78
CA SER A 43 -17.26 -10.17 -2.82
C SER A 43 -16.26 -11.25 -3.22
N PRO A 44 -16.62 -12.52 -3.12
CA PRO A 44 -15.71 -13.61 -3.37
C PRO A 44 -15.36 -13.72 -4.87
N VAL A 45 -14.07 -13.84 -5.15
CA VAL A 45 -13.56 -14.20 -6.47
C VAL A 45 -13.52 -15.73 -6.56
N LEU A 46 -14.16 -16.31 -7.56
CA LEU A 46 -14.08 -17.75 -7.80
C LEU A 46 -12.71 -18.11 -8.38
N SER A 47 -12.05 -19.12 -7.81
CA SER A 47 -10.89 -19.77 -8.41
C SER A 47 -11.32 -20.65 -9.57
N GLU A 48 -10.39 -21.11 -10.39
CA GLU A 48 -10.64 -22.10 -11.46
C GLU A 48 -11.24 -23.40 -10.92
N THR A 49 -11.09 -23.66 -9.61
CA THR A 49 -11.68 -24.80 -8.90
C THR A 49 -13.04 -24.51 -8.28
N GLY A 50 -13.64 -23.34 -8.54
CA GLY A 50 -14.95 -22.96 -8.01
C GLY A 50 -14.98 -22.53 -6.55
N GLN A 51 -13.83 -22.44 -5.86
CA GLN A 51 -13.75 -21.92 -4.50
C GLN A 51 -13.72 -20.40 -4.47
N LYS A 52 -14.46 -19.81 -3.53
CA LYS A 52 -14.49 -18.36 -3.30
C LYS A 52 -13.20 -17.90 -2.62
N ILE A 53 -12.37 -17.13 -3.33
CA ILE A 53 -11.15 -16.56 -2.78
C ILE A 53 -11.42 -15.11 -2.37
N GLN A 54 -11.44 -14.84 -1.07
CA GLN A 54 -11.39 -13.47 -0.53
C GLN A 54 -9.94 -13.01 -0.45
N ARG A 55 -9.59 -11.89 -1.09
CA ARG A 55 -8.26 -11.29 -0.99
C ARG A 55 -8.24 -10.23 0.09
N SER A 56 -7.37 -10.38 1.06
CA SER A 56 -7.05 -9.34 2.03
C SER A 56 -5.60 -8.89 1.89
N GLY A 57 -5.32 -7.95 1.01
CA GLY A 57 -4.09 -7.17 0.99
C GLY A 57 -2.81 -7.86 0.47
N SER A 58 -2.30 -7.35 -0.65
CA SER A 58 -0.93 -7.59 -1.10
C SER A 58 0.02 -6.67 -0.34
N MET A 59 1.12 -7.21 0.20
CA MET A 59 2.11 -6.47 0.95
C MET A 59 3.51 -6.73 0.41
N VAL A 60 4.23 -5.64 0.08
CA VAL A 60 5.67 -5.72 -0.20
C VAL A 60 6.39 -5.93 1.11
N ILE A 61 6.98 -7.10 1.28
CA ILE A 61 7.75 -7.46 2.48
C ILE A 61 9.19 -7.00 2.36
N PHE A 62 9.75 -7.11 1.14
CA PHE A 62 11.13 -6.79 0.88
C PHE A 62 11.28 -6.24 -0.53
N SER A 63 12.11 -5.22 -0.68
CA SER A 63 12.49 -4.69 -2.00
C SER A 63 13.89 -4.10 -1.91
N THR A 64 14.70 -4.34 -2.91
CA THR A 64 16.03 -3.71 -3.05
C THR A 64 16.45 -3.68 -4.51
N MET A 65 17.38 -2.77 -4.83
CA MET A 65 18.00 -2.66 -6.14
C MET A 65 19.47 -2.33 -5.97
N PHE A 66 20.36 -3.06 -6.65
CA PHE A 66 21.78 -2.86 -6.52
C PHE A 66 22.56 -3.25 -7.78
N TYR A 67 23.76 -2.69 -7.90
CA TYR A 67 24.66 -2.98 -9.01
C TYR A 67 25.35 -4.33 -8.83
N VAL A 68 25.47 -5.06 -9.94
CA VAL A 68 26.23 -6.30 -10.05
C VAL A 68 27.25 -6.17 -11.18
N LYS A 69 28.34 -6.92 -11.03
CA LYS A 69 29.44 -6.93 -12.00
C LYS A 69 29.00 -7.43 -13.37
N LYS A 70 29.68 -7.00 -14.42
CA LYS A 70 29.42 -7.42 -15.80
C LYS A 70 29.65 -8.91 -16.06
N GLU A 71 30.49 -9.54 -15.26
CA GLU A 71 30.75 -10.98 -15.31
C GLU A 71 29.53 -11.81 -14.94
N LEU A 72 28.54 -11.22 -14.25
CA LEU A 72 27.22 -11.80 -14.10
C LEU A 72 26.42 -11.50 -15.37
N THR A 73 26.46 -12.39 -16.33
CA THR A 73 25.63 -12.32 -17.55
C THR A 73 24.24 -12.88 -17.30
N LYS A 74 23.32 -12.70 -18.23
CA LYS A 74 21.96 -13.27 -18.15
C LYS A 74 21.98 -14.79 -18.01
N GLU A 75 22.85 -15.44 -18.78
CA GLU A 75 23.01 -16.89 -18.76
C GLU A 75 23.47 -17.35 -17.37
N LYS A 76 24.43 -16.63 -16.78
CA LYS A 76 24.93 -16.95 -15.45
C LYS A 76 23.89 -16.64 -14.37
N MET A 77 23.11 -15.58 -14.53
CA MET A 77 21.99 -15.26 -13.65
C MET A 77 20.92 -16.36 -13.70
N ALA A 78 20.56 -16.83 -14.90
CA ALA A 78 19.65 -17.94 -15.07
C ALA A 78 20.20 -19.21 -14.42
N GLU A 79 21.46 -19.57 -14.69
CA GLU A 79 22.11 -20.73 -14.08
C GLU A 79 22.01 -20.70 -12.56
N LEU A 80 22.37 -19.59 -11.92
CA LEU A 80 22.28 -19.43 -10.47
C LEU A 80 20.84 -19.56 -9.95
N ALA A 81 19.87 -19.02 -10.68
CA ALA A 81 18.46 -19.12 -10.29
C ALA A 81 17.92 -20.55 -10.39
N PHE A 82 18.27 -21.26 -11.46
CA PHE A 82 17.89 -22.65 -11.64
C PHE A 82 18.57 -23.56 -10.62
N GLU A 83 19.86 -23.33 -10.36
CA GLU A 83 20.61 -24.03 -9.32
C GLU A 83 20.00 -23.81 -7.92
N TRP A 84 19.66 -22.56 -7.59
CA TRP A 84 18.99 -22.24 -6.35
C TRP A 84 17.69 -23.00 -6.16
N VAL A 85 16.83 -23.02 -7.18
CA VAL A 85 15.54 -23.72 -7.12
C VAL A 85 15.72 -25.24 -7.06
N ASN A 86 16.61 -25.80 -7.89
CA ASN A 86 16.89 -27.24 -7.92
C ASN A 86 17.55 -27.77 -6.63
N LYS A 87 18.40 -26.98 -5.98
CA LYS A 87 19.06 -27.36 -4.72
C LYS A 87 18.20 -27.13 -3.49
N SER A 88 17.06 -26.46 -3.62
CA SER A 88 16.22 -26.16 -2.49
C SER A 88 15.38 -27.37 -2.07
N GLN A 89 15.49 -27.76 -0.82
CA GLN A 89 14.62 -28.79 -0.23
C GLN A 89 13.18 -28.31 0.03
N HIS A 90 12.95 -27.00 -0.10
CA HIS A 90 11.64 -26.37 0.15
C HIS A 90 10.77 -26.28 -1.11
N TYR A 91 11.34 -26.56 -2.28
CA TYR A 91 10.63 -26.46 -3.56
C TYR A 91 10.51 -27.85 -4.18
N GLY A 92 9.34 -28.12 -4.76
CA GLY A 92 9.04 -29.40 -5.40
C GLY A 92 9.60 -29.58 -6.80
N PHE A 93 10.46 -28.68 -7.25
CA PHE A 93 11.05 -28.73 -8.57
C PHE A 93 12.28 -29.67 -8.59
N VAL A 94 12.38 -30.45 -9.65
CA VAL A 94 13.50 -31.35 -9.87
C VAL A 94 14.01 -31.20 -11.30
N ASN A 95 15.33 -31.00 -11.44
CA ASN A 95 16.01 -30.95 -12.73
C ASN A 95 15.46 -29.89 -13.71
N LEU A 96 15.15 -28.70 -13.21
CA LEU A 96 14.87 -27.57 -14.08
C LEU A 96 16.11 -27.21 -14.88
N VAL A 97 15.97 -27.07 -16.20
CA VAL A 97 17.03 -26.66 -17.12
C VAL A 97 16.48 -25.56 -18.01
N TRP A 98 17.27 -24.50 -18.18
CA TRP A 98 16.99 -23.44 -19.14
C TRP A 98 17.84 -23.64 -20.40
N ASN A 99 17.23 -23.62 -21.55
CA ASN A 99 17.91 -23.82 -22.84
C ASN A 99 17.99 -22.51 -23.65
N GLY A 100 17.85 -21.35 -22.98
CA GLY A 100 17.91 -20.04 -23.62
C GLY A 100 16.57 -19.54 -24.16
N GLU A 101 15.45 -20.13 -23.72
CA GLU A 101 14.11 -19.65 -24.13
C GLU A 101 13.82 -18.26 -23.55
N ASP A 102 13.20 -17.40 -24.36
CA ASP A 102 12.74 -16.08 -23.91
C ASP A 102 11.61 -16.12 -22.88
N PHE A 103 10.93 -17.25 -22.79
CA PHE A 103 9.86 -17.51 -21.82
C PHE A 103 9.96 -18.95 -21.33
N TYR A 104 10.16 -19.09 -20.05
CA TYR A 104 10.16 -20.40 -19.36
C TYR A 104 9.16 -20.37 -18.21
N GLU A 105 8.38 -21.43 -18.07
CA GLU A 105 7.44 -21.59 -16.97
C GLU A 105 7.32 -23.06 -16.58
N ARG A 106 7.39 -23.34 -15.28
CA ARG A 106 7.12 -24.64 -14.67
C ARG A 106 6.29 -24.45 -13.41
N GLU A 107 5.31 -25.28 -13.26
CA GLU A 107 4.41 -25.30 -12.11
C GLU A 107 4.43 -26.68 -11.48
N CYS A 108 4.42 -26.73 -10.16
CA CYS A 108 4.15 -27.90 -9.34
C CYS A 108 3.11 -27.52 -8.29
N GLU A 109 2.54 -28.49 -7.56
CA GLU A 109 1.33 -28.36 -6.73
C GLU A 109 1.14 -27.01 -6.00
N LYS A 110 2.21 -26.45 -5.44
CA LYS A 110 2.16 -25.23 -4.63
C LYS A 110 3.06 -24.11 -5.13
N GLN A 111 3.82 -24.38 -6.18
CA GLN A 111 4.87 -23.47 -6.62
C GLN A 111 4.85 -23.29 -8.13
N LYS A 112 5.24 -22.09 -8.53
CA LYS A 112 5.39 -21.73 -9.93
C LYS A 112 6.70 -20.98 -10.13
N PHE A 113 7.53 -21.47 -11.03
CA PHE A 113 8.78 -20.83 -11.42
C PHE A 113 8.66 -20.33 -12.86
N SER A 114 8.98 -19.07 -13.07
CA SER A 114 8.84 -18.43 -14.39
C SER A 114 10.06 -17.55 -14.67
N LEU A 115 10.49 -17.52 -15.93
CA LEU A 115 11.55 -16.65 -16.44
C LEU A 115 11.10 -16.01 -17.74
N ILE A 116 11.38 -14.71 -17.90
CA ILE A 116 11.07 -13.94 -19.11
C ILE A 116 12.30 -13.11 -19.47
N VAL A 117 12.70 -13.16 -20.75
CA VAL A 117 13.72 -12.28 -21.32
C VAL A 117 13.00 -11.18 -22.12
N SER A 118 13.40 -9.93 -21.90
CA SER A 118 12.86 -8.76 -22.61
C SER A 118 13.22 -8.79 -24.11
N ASN A 119 12.53 -8.01 -24.88
CA ASN A 119 12.67 -7.97 -26.34
C ASN A 119 14.01 -7.39 -26.79
N ASP A 120 14.53 -6.43 -26.04
CA ASP A 120 15.87 -5.86 -26.27
C ASP A 120 16.99 -6.81 -25.85
N ASN A 121 16.63 -7.98 -25.33
CA ASN A 121 17.53 -9.00 -24.83
C ASN A 121 18.49 -8.52 -23.71
N ARG A 122 18.20 -7.38 -23.07
CA ARG A 122 19.02 -6.79 -21.98
C ARG A 122 18.48 -7.10 -20.59
N THR A 123 17.18 -7.37 -20.48
CA THR A 123 16.55 -7.60 -19.18
C THR A 123 15.99 -9.01 -19.08
N MET A 124 16.26 -9.66 -17.96
CA MET A 124 15.70 -10.95 -17.59
C MET A 124 14.92 -10.78 -16.28
N ALA A 125 13.68 -11.20 -16.27
CA ALA A 125 12.86 -11.28 -15.07
C ALA A 125 12.62 -12.74 -14.68
N ILE A 126 12.79 -13.04 -13.40
CA ILE A 126 12.57 -14.36 -12.81
C ILE A 126 11.57 -14.21 -11.68
N ARG A 127 10.56 -15.06 -11.67
CA ARG A 127 9.53 -15.10 -10.61
C ARG A 127 9.43 -16.49 -10.03
N LEU A 128 9.45 -16.57 -8.71
CA LEU A 128 9.09 -17.76 -7.96
C LEU A 128 7.88 -17.45 -7.08
N GLU A 129 6.80 -18.13 -7.34
CA GLU A 129 5.59 -18.12 -6.52
C GLU A 129 5.57 -19.39 -5.65
N ASN A 130 5.29 -19.24 -4.37
CA ASN A 130 5.16 -20.35 -3.43
C ASN A 130 3.93 -20.15 -2.54
N ARG A 131 3.03 -21.12 -2.55
CA ARG A 131 1.82 -21.09 -1.74
C ARG A 131 2.02 -21.90 -0.46
N ASP A 132 1.86 -21.23 0.67
CA ASP A 132 1.89 -21.82 2.00
C ASP A 132 0.55 -21.56 2.70
N GLY A 133 -0.33 -22.56 2.66
CA GLY A 133 -1.73 -22.43 3.08
C GLY A 133 -2.45 -21.32 2.30
N ASP A 134 -2.94 -20.31 3.02
CA ASP A 134 -3.65 -19.16 2.46
C ASP A 134 -2.71 -17.99 2.09
N ILE A 135 -1.42 -18.20 2.17
CA ILE A 135 -0.41 -17.19 1.87
C ILE A 135 0.27 -17.54 0.55
N LEU A 136 0.31 -16.56 -0.37
CA LEU A 136 1.11 -16.61 -1.57
C LEU A 136 2.36 -15.73 -1.39
N TRP A 137 3.52 -16.34 -1.44
CA TRP A 137 4.80 -15.67 -1.48
C TRP A 137 5.26 -15.54 -2.93
N THR A 138 5.60 -14.32 -3.36
CA THR A 138 6.09 -14.04 -4.71
C THR A 138 7.46 -13.39 -4.60
N SER A 139 8.49 -14.06 -5.11
CA SER A 139 9.86 -13.55 -5.20
C SER A 139 10.18 -13.18 -6.64
N ASP A 140 10.43 -11.90 -6.89
CA ASP A 140 10.80 -11.36 -8.20
C ASP A 140 12.26 -10.95 -8.21
N PHE A 141 12.97 -11.30 -9.28
CA PHE A 141 14.32 -10.88 -9.58
C PHE A 141 14.35 -10.34 -11.00
N THR A 142 14.72 -9.08 -11.16
CA THR A 142 14.90 -8.48 -12.48
C THR A 142 16.35 -8.10 -12.63
N PHE A 143 17.01 -8.78 -13.53
CA PHE A 143 18.39 -8.53 -13.92
C PHE A 143 18.40 -7.74 -15.22
N THR A 144 19.16 -6.64 -15.28
CA THR A 144 19.27 -5.78 -16.47
C THR A 144 20.74 -5.53 -16.79
N GLU A 145 21.14 -5.86 -18.00
CA GLU A 145 22.46 -5.52 -18.53
C GLU A 145 22.52 -4.05 -18.92
N SER A 146 23.57 -3.37 -18.51
CA SER A 146 23.81 -1.95 -18.75
C SER A 146 25.25 -1.72 -19.22
N ASP A 147 25.54 -0.57 -19.81
CA ASP A 147 26.89 -0.28 -20.35
C ASP A 147 27.92 -0.08 -19.22
N ASP A 148 27.53 0.38 -18.05
CA ASP A 148 28.43 0.58 -16.89
C ASP A 148 28.45 -0.66 -15.98
N ASN A 149 27.46 -0.86 -15.16
CA ASN A 149 27.26 -2.02 -14.29
C ASN A 149 25.89 -2.62 -14.54
N ASN A 150 25.79 -3.93 -14.46
CA ASN A 150 24.52 -4.60 -14.50
C ASN A 150 23.71 -4.29 -13.23
N LEU A 151 22.40 -4.34 -13.33
CA LEU A 151 21.49 -4.00 -12.25
C LEU A 151 20.66 -5.21 -11.86
N LEU A 152 20.54 -5.46 -10.56
CA LEU A 152 19.65 -6.48 -10.03
C LEU A 152 18.60 -5.82 -9.13
N PHE A 153 17.34 -5.94 -9.51
CA PHE A 153 16.19 -5.61 -8.68
C PHE A 153 15.62 -6.88 -8.07
N VAL A 154 15.32 -6.83 -6.77
CA VAL A 154 14.75 -7.96 -6.01
C VAL A 154 13.54 -7.49 -5.22
N ARG A 155 12.45 -8.23 -5.31
CA ARG A 155 11.22 -7.94 -4.57
C ARG A 155 10.60 -9.21 -4.03
N LEU A 156 10.12 -9.15 -2.80
CA LEU A 156 9.35 -10.20 -2.15
C LEU A 156 7.99 -9.65 -1.74
N ASN A 157 6.94 -10.21 -2.29
CA ASN A 157 5.56 -9.91 -1.92
C ASN A 157 4.95 -11.05 -1.11
N ARG A 158 4.04 -10.70 -0.24
CA ARG A 158 3.20 -11.62 0.50
C ARG A 158 1.74 -11.24 0.28
N ASP A 159 0.97 -12.14 -0.29
CA ASP A 159 -0.47 -12.01 -0.46
C ASP A 159 -1.16 -12.98 0.50
N ALA A 160 -1.90 -12.45 1.47
CA ALA A 160 -2.69 -13.26 2.38
C ALA A 160 -4.17 -13.26 1.94
N MET A 161 -4.81 -14.43 1.99
CA MET A 161 -6.23 -14.56 1.67
C MET A 161 -7.12 -14.24 2.86
N ASP A 162 -6.62 -14.37 4.09
CA ASP A 162 -7.34 -14.10 5.32
C ASP A 162 -6.75 -12.91 6.07
N LYS A 163 -7.62 -12.08 6.69
CA LYS A 163 -7.23 -10.91 7.49
C LYS A 163 -6.47 -11.28 8.77
N GLU A 164 -6.74 -12.45 9.33
CA GLU A 164 -6.06 -12.91 10.55
C GLU A 164 -4.62 -13.33 10.30
N SER A 165 -4.25 -13.58 9.04
CA SER A 165 -2.89 -13.94 8.64
C SER A 165 -1.93 -12.74 8.50
N ILE A 166 -2.34 -11.53 8.91
CA ILE A 166 -1.49 -10.33 8.90
C ILE A 166 -0.61 -10.33 10.15
N VAL A 167 0.25 -11.32 10.29
CA VAL A 167 1.30 -11.29 11.30
C VAL A 167 2.50 -10.55 10.71
N PRO A 168 3.09 -9.56 11.43
CA PRO A 168 4.33 -8.94 10.99
C PRO A 168 5.40 -10.00 10.85
N HIS A 169 5.82 -10.29 9.63
CA HIS A 169 6.96 -11.18 9.40
C HIS A 169 8.26 -10.39 9.49
N ARG A 170 9.30 -11.02 10.05
CA ARG A 170 10.66 -10.54 9.92
C ARG A 170 11.03 -10.51 8.44
N PHE A 171 11.79 -9.49 8.05
CA PHE A 171 12.31 -9.39 6.70
C PHE A 171 13.23 -10.57 6.40
N HIS A 172 12.85 -11.38 5.43
CA HIS A 172 13.67 -12.49 4.95
C HIS A 172 14.15 -12.17 3.53
N ARG A 173 15.46 -12.10 3.39
CA ARG A 173 16.05 -11.89 2.07
C ARG A 173 15.98 -13.19 1.27
N PRO A 174 15.61 -13.13 -0.02
CA PRO A 174 15.67 -14.29 -0.89
C PRO A 174 17.06 -14.90 -0.95
N ARG A 175 17.15 -16.21 -0.89
CA ARG A 175 18.44 -16.93 -0.84
C ARG A 175 19.30 -16.70 -2.07
N LEU A 176 18.70 -16.61 -3.27
CA LEU A 176 19.39 -16.34 -4.51
C LEU A 176 20.24 -15.06 -4.44
N MET A 177 19.72 -13.97 -3.84
CA MET A 177 20.47 -12.74 -3.63
C MET A 177 21.74 -12.96 -2.80
N LYS A 178 21.65 -13.78 -1.75
CA LYS A 178 22.80 -14.12 -0.91
C LYS A 178 23.86 -14.91 -1.70
N GLU A 179 23.43 -15.83 -2.54
CA GLU A 179 24.33 -16.66 -3.36
C GLU A 179 25.07 -15.82 -4.41
N ILE A 180 24.38 -14.88 -5.07
CA ILE A 180 24.98 -13.93 -6.01
C ILE A 180 26.09 -13.09 -5.33
N LEU A 181 25.83 -12.54 -4.14
CA LEU A 181 26.79 -11.72 -3.43
C LEU A 181 27.97 -12.53 -2.87
N ARG A 182 27.73 -13.74 -2.35
CA ARG A 182 28.79 -14.66 -1.90
C ARG A 182 29.69 -15.13 -3.04
N ALA A 183 29.14 -15.27 -4.24
CA ALA A 183 29.91 -15.55 -5.45
C ALA A 183 30.76 -14.36 -5.93
N GLY A 184 30.67 -13.20 -5.25
CA GLY A 184 31.49 -12.03 -5.55
C GLY A 184 30.97 -11.17 -6.70
N TYR A 185 29.71 -11.33 -7.11
CA TYR A 185 29.12 -10.57 -8.22
C TYR A 185 28.63 -9.17 -7.83
N GLY A 186 28.70 -8.75 -6.57
CA GLY A 186 28.40 -7.35 -6.22
C GLY A 186 29.39 -6.39 -6.88
N ALA A 187 28.88 -5.31 -7.48
CA ALA A 187 29.67 -4.25 -8.10
C ALA A 187 29.92 -3.08 -7.15
N GLU A 188 30.65 -2.08 -7.59
CA GLU A 188 30.83 -0.84 -6.85
C GLU A 188 29.61 0.06 -6.97
N ASP A 189 29.17 0.55 -5.83
CA ASP A 189 28.21 1.64 -5.69
C ASP A 189 28.98 2.87 -5.20
N ASN A 190 29.51 3.64 -6.15
CA ASN A 190 30.26 4.85 -5.91
C ASN A 190 31.36 4.70 -4.83
N ARG A 191 32.38 3.88 -5.10
CA ARG A 191 33.52 3.54 -4.23
C ARG A 191 33.21 2.59 -3.05
N LEU A 192 31.97 2.17 -2.86
CA LEU A 192 31.62 1.13 -1.88
C LEU A 192 31.26 -0.15 -2.60
N LEU A 193 32.01 -1.22 -2.35
CA LEU A 193 31.70 -2.54 -2.91
C LEU A 193 30.43 -3.11 -2.28
N ILE A 194 29.49 -3.52 -3.10
CA ILE A 194 28.29 -4.21 -2.65
C ILE A 194 28.68 -5.65 -2.31
N SER A 195 28.71 -5.96 -1.02
CA SER A 195 29.15 -7.26 -0.51
C SER A 195 28.43 -7.63 0.79
N ASP A 196 28.80 -8.75 1.37
CA ASP A 196 28.37 -9.19 2.69
C ASP A 196 29.39 -8.85 3.80
N LYS A 197 30.30 -7.89 3.52
CA LYS A 197 31.36 -7.47 4.43
C LYS A 197 31.20 -5.99 4.80
N GLU A 198 31.58 -5.66 6.02
CA GLU A 198 31.71 -4.29 6.47
C GLU A 198 32.93 -3.60 5.89
N VAL A 199 32.86 -2.29 5.77
CA VAL A 199 33.98 -1.42 5.39
C VAL A 199 34.53 -0.73 6.65
N LEU A 200 35.74 -1.06 7.02
CA LEU A 200 36.40 -0.43 8.16
C LEU A 200 36.86 0.99 7.78
N ILE A 201 36.40 1.97 8.53
CA ILE A 201 36.79 3.36 8.36
C ILE A 201 38.03 3.65 9.21
N THR A 202 39.11 3.90 8.51
CA THR A 202 40.41 4.24 9.04
C THR A 202 40.76 5.69 8.71
N ARG A 203 41.91 6.20 9.19
CA ARG A 203 42.41 7.52 8.78
C ARG A 203 42.66 7.66 7.28
N GLN A 204 42.98 6.56 6.60
CA GLN A 204 43.30 6.56 5.16
C GLN A 204 42.06 6.74 4.28
N ASN A 205 40.92 6.20 4.70
CA ASN A 205 39.67 6.23 3.94
C ASN A 205 38.54 7.04 4.61
N ILE A 206 38.87 7.85 5.62
CA ILE A 206 37.89 8.66 6.41
C ILE A 206 37.00 9.54 5.54
N ASN A 207 37.51 9.95 4.37
CA ASN A 207 36.74 10.73 3.40
C ASN A 207 35.48 10.01 2.90
N LEU A 208 35.46 8.66 2.89
CA LEU A 208 34.25 7.89 2.56
C LEU A 208 33.13 8.19 3.56
N ALA A 209 33.48 8.14 4.84
CA ALA A 209 32.51 8.43 5.91
C ALA A 209 32.08 9.91 5.91
N GLU A 210 33.04 10.83 5.71
CA GLU A 210 32.76 12.27 5.61
C GLU A 210 31.79 12.57 4.46
N ASP A 211 32.01 11.99 3.27
CA ASP A 211 31.17 12.20 2.10
C ASP A 211 29.74 11.67 2.31
N VAL A 212 29.60 10.52 3.01
CA VAL A 212 28.30 9.97 3.41
C VAL A 212 27.59 10.89 4.40
N ILE A 213 28.26 11.30 5.49
CA ILE A 213 27.70 12.11 6.56
C ILE A 213 27.25 13.47 6.03
N CYS A 214 28.09 14.12 5.22
CA CYS A 214 27.78 15.41 4.61
C CYS A 214 26.86 15.32 3.38
N GLY A 215 26.46 14.14 2.95
CA GLY A 215 25.60 13.94 1.79
C GLY A 215 26.23 14.42 0.47
N ARG A 216 27.56 14.39 0.35
CA ARG A 216 28.29 14.80 -0.84
C ARG A 216 28.26 13.75 -1.95
N THR A 217 28.06 12.49 -1.59
CA THR A 217 28.02 11.34 -2.50
C THR A 217 26.65 10.71 -2.46
N ARG A 218 26.15 10.32 -3.63
CA ARG A 218 24.91 9.55 -3.74
C ARG A 218 25.23 8.09 -3.96
N TYR A 219 24.69 7.25 -3.14
CA TYR A 219 24.75 5.81 -3.24
C TYR A 219 23.40 5.26 -3.68
N LEU A 220 23.38 4.15 -4.38
CA LEU A 220 22.13 3.45 -4.72
C LEU A 220 21.54 2.79 -3.48
N LEU A 221 22.38 2.19 -2.64
CA LEU A 221 22.00 1.58 -1.39
C LEU A 221 22.17 2.56 -0.21
N PRO A 222 21.35 2.46 0.84
CA PRO A 222 21.59 3.13 2.12
C PRO A 222 22.97 2.79 2.69
N VAL A 223 23.49 3.67 3.55
CA VAL A 223 24.73 3.44 4.27
C VAL A 223 24.43 3.41 5.77
N VAL A 224 24.75 2.30 6.42
CA VAL A 224 24.65 2.13 7.87
C VAL A 224 26.02 2.41 8.47
N TYR A 225 26.12 3.46 9.24
CA TYR A 225 27.36 3.88 9.90
C TYR A 225 27.32 3.48 11.38
N VAL A 226 28.26 2.65 11.81
CA VAL A 226 28.36 2.11 13.15
C VAL A 226 29.56 2.73 13.88
N THR A 227 29.30 3.36 15.02
CA THR A 227 30.34 3.97 15.83
C THR A 227 30.77 3.06 16.98
N LYS A 228 32.00 3.27 17.45
CA LYS A 228 32.50 2.62 18.66
C LYS A 228 32.11 3.39 19.92
N ARG A 229 31.96 2.67 21.02
CA ARG A 229 31.73 3.27 22.34
C ARG A 229 33.01 3.88 22.89
N PHE A 230 32.92 5.02 23.52
CA PHE A 230 34.08 5.68 24.14
C PHE A 230 34.66 4.88 25.31
N MET A 231 33.81 4.10 25.96
CA MET A 231 34.15 3.43 27.21
C MET A 231 35.10 2.23 27.01
N ASP A 232 34.88 1.46 25.95
CA ASP A 232 35.59 0.19 25.71
C ASP A 232 36.09 0.02 24.29
N SER A 233 35.90 1.01 23.45
CA SER A 233 36.27 1.01 22.02
C SER A 233 35.67 -0.17 21.22
N THR A 234 34.55 -0.74 21.69
CA THR A 234 33.83 -1.81 21.00
C THR A 234 32.56 -1.29 20.33
N THR A 235 32.04 -2.03 19.38
CA THR A 235 30.70 -1.81 18.83
C THR A 235 29.66 -2.50 19.71
N ILE A 236 28.44 -2.00 19.72
CA ILE A 236 27.34 -2.57 20.52
C ILE A 236 26.78 -3.86 19.96
N LEU A 237 27.05 -4.11 18.67
CA LEU A 237 26.56 -5.26 17.92
C LEU A 237 27.69 -5.89 17.12
N ASP A 238 27.48 -7.10 16.67
CA ASP A 238 28.35 -7.78 15.72
C ASP A 238 28.16 -7.16 14.33
N THR A 239 29.18 -6.43 13.86
CA THR A 239 29.16 -5.69 12.61
C THR A 239 29.35 -6.59 11.37
N GLU A 240 30.07 -7.71 11.52
CA GLU A 240 30.19 -8.71 10.46
C GLU A 240 28.84 -9.38 10.19
N GLU A 241 28.13 -9.78 11.26
CA GLU A 241 26.78 -10.34 11.13
C GLU A 241 25.77 -9.30 10.61
N LEU A 242 25.92 -8.03 11.01
CA LEU A 242 25.10 -6.95 10.46
C LEU A 242 25.35 -6.79 8.95
N ALA A 243 26.62 -6.80 8.50
CA ALA A 243 26.96 -6.69 7.08
C ALA A 243 26.42 -7.87 6.27
N LYS A 244 26.52 -9.10 6.81
CA LYS A 244 25.87 -10.28 6.21
C LYS A 244 24.35 -10.14 6.15
N ASP A 245 23.74 -9.55 7.17
CA ASP A 245 22.29 -9.33 7.20
C ASP A 245 21.82 -8.20 6.29
N LEU A 246 22.64 -7.24 6.00
CA LEU A 246 22.36 -6.10 5.12
C LEU A 246 22.93 -6.25 3.71
N ALA A 247 23.58 -7.37 3.38
CA ALA A 247 24.17 -7.58 2.06
C ALA A 247 23.15 -7.35 0.94
N GLY A 248 23.44 -6.42 0.00
CA GLY A 248 22.55 -6.01 -1.09
C GLY A 248 21.37 -5.12 -0.68
N THR A 249 21.34 -4.66 0.58
CA THR A 249 20.32 -3.72 1.07
C THR A 249 20.91 -2.45 1.66
N ALA A 250 22.12 -2.52 2.19
CA ALA A 250 22.87 -1.37 2.66
C ALA A 250 24.37 -1.67 2.69
N HIS A 251 25.18 -0.63 2.61
CA HIS A 251 26.59 -0.69 2.98
C HIS A 251 26.73 -0.54 4.49
N VAL A 252 27.69 -1.24 5.08
CA VAL A 252 27.99 -1.12 6.51
C VAL A 252 29.40 -0.54 6.67
N LEU A 253 29.47 0.67 7.22
CA LEU A 253 30.72 1.35 7.56
C LEU A 253 30.93 1.29 9.07
N VAL A 254 32.11 0.90 9.50
CA VAL A 254 32.44 0.72 10.93
C VAL A 254 33.70 1.50 11.26
N GLU A 255 33.71 2.24 12.34
CA GLU A 255 34.91 2.93 12.83
C GLU A 255 35.98 1.93 13.29
N GLU A 256 37.24 2.14 12.88
CA GLU A 256 38.37 1.39 13.38
C GLU A 256 38.64 1.68 14.87
N SER A 257 38.50 2.96 15.25
CA SER A 257 38.73 3.42 16.62
C SER A 257 37.89 4.66 16.94
N THR A 258 37.79 5.02 18.22
CA THR A 258 37.12 6.25 18.68
C THR A 258 37.84 7.54 18.21
N ASP A 259 39.11 7.45 17.80
CA ASP A 259 39.84 8.57 17.18
C ASP A 259 39.17 9.01 15.88
N ILE A 260 38.63 8.05 15.12
CA ILE A 260 37.88 8.34 13.88
C ILE A 260 36.66 9.20 14.18
N THR A 261 35.89 8.88 15.23
CA THR A 261 34.78 9.73 15.70
C THR A 261 35.22 11.17 15.94
N THR A 262 36.36 11.35 16.63
CA THR A 262 36.88 12.68 16.98
C THR A 262 37.34 13.45 15.74
N GLU A 263 37.96 12.78 14.79
CA GLU A 263 38.42 13.40 13.54
C GLU A 263 37.22 13.75 12.64
N LEU A 264 36.23 12.86 12.52
CA LEU A 264 35.01 13.12 11.77
C LEU A 264 34.20 14.29 12.37
N LYS A 265 34.16 14.41 13.70
CA LYS A 265 33.50 15.55 14.35
C LYS A 265 34.06 16.89 13.88
N LYS A 266 35.39 17.00 13.71
CA LYS A 266 36.04 18.21 13.19
C LYS A 266 35.67 18.46 11.73
N ARG A 267 35.65 17.40 10.90
CA ARG A 267 35.42 17.49 9.45
C ARG A 267 33.96 17.75 9.08
N THR A 268 33.03 17.19 9.87
CA THR A 268 31.59 17.28 9.61
C THR A 268 30.86 18.35 10.44
N GLY A 269 31.60 19.17 11.19
CA GLY A 269 30.99 20.17 12.06
C GLY A 269 30.17 19.56 13.22
N GLY A 270 30.40 18.31 13.57
CA GLY A 270 29.70 17.60 14.65
C GLY A 270 28.45 16.82 14.23
N GLU A 271 28.19 16.73 12.93
CA GLU A 271 27.02 16.00 12.40
C GLU A 271 27.20 14.46 12.46
N ASN A 272 28.40 13.97 12.73
CA ASN A 272 28.66 12.52 12.82
C ASN A 272 28.02 11.89 14.05
N PRO A 273 27.54 10.63 13.97
CA PRO A 273 27.17 9.84 15.13
C PRO A 273 28.41 9.53 16.00
N PHE A 274 28.19 9.16 17.25
CA PHE A 274 29.25 8.86 18.21
C PHE A 274 28.78 7.93 19.33
N ASN A 275 29.73 7.39 20.07
CA ASN A 275 29.50 6.62 21.32
C ASN A 275 28.55 5.44 21.18
N GLY A 276 28.76 4.57 20.20
CA GLY A 276 27.96 3.37 19.97
C GLY A 276 26.64 3.61 19.21
N ALA A 277 26.37 4.85 18.81
CA ALA A 277 25.20 5.15 17.98
C ALA A 277 25.37 4.57 16.57
N VAL A 278 24.27 4.17 15.97
CA VAL A 278 24.19 3.76 14.57
C VAL A 278 23.36 4.79 13.81
N HIS A 279 23.86 5.22 12.67
CA HIS A 279 23.13 6.13 11.78
C HIS A 279 22.92 5.50 10.42
N ILE A 280 21.68 5.54 9.92
CA ILE A 280 21.34 5.08 8.59
C ILE A 280 21.20 6.30 7.69
N TYR A 281 22.04 6.41 6.69
CA TYR A 281 21.99 7.44 5.65
C TYR A 281 21.25 6.88 4.44
N TYR A 282 20.07 7.41 4.17
CA TYR A 282 19.28 7.02 3.01
C TYR A 282 19.63 7.85 1.77
N THR A 283 19.33 7.31 0.61
CA THR A 283 19.62 7.94 -0.69
C THR A 283 18.91 9.26 -0.93
N ASP A 284 17.80 9.50 -0.25
CA ASP A 284 16.99 10.71 -0.30
C ASP A 284 17.39 11.79 0.73
N LYS A 285 18.55 11.62 1.38
CA LYS A 285 19.09 12.50 2.42
C LYS A 285 18.32 12.52 3.76
N VAL A 286 17.31 11.69 3.92
CA VAL A 286 16.64 11.50 5.21
C VAL A 286 17.46 10.49 6.02
N GLY A 287 18.18 10.97 7.02
CA GLY A 287 18.93 10.12 7.95
C GLY A 287 18.05 9.61 9.10
N ASN A 288 18.34 8.45 9.60
CA ASN A 288 17.75 7.90 10.82
C ASN A 288 18.85 7.51 11.81
N ARG A 289 18.88 8.19 12.96
CA ARG A 289 19.82 7.88 14.04
C ARG A 289 19.16 6.90 15.01
N ILE A 290 19.73 5.72 15.14
CA ILE A 290 19.28 4.71 16.08
C ILE A 290 20.27 4.68 17.24
N ILE A 291 19.78 5.03 18.43
CA ILE A 291 20.56 4.99 19.67
C ILE A 291 20.14 3.71 20.40
N PRO A 292 21.10 2.84 20.75
CA PRO A 292 20.78 1.64 21.49
C PRO A 292 20.25 2.00 22.89
N ASP A 293 19.20 1.34 23.32
CA ASP A 293 18.78 1.36 24.71
C ASP A 293 19.84 0.64 25.57
N ALA A 294 20.08 1.13 26.79
CA ALA A 294 21.05 0.56 27.73
C ALA A 294 20.80 -0.93 28.04
N PHE A 295 19.58 -1.41 27.82
CA PHE A 295 19.15 -2.80 28.06
C PHE A 295 18.96 -3.61 26.77
N SER A 296 19.16 -3.02 25.59
CA SER A 296 18.99 -3.72 24.31
C SER A 296 20.02 -4.82 24.15
N LYS A 297 19.54 -6.04 23.89
CA LYS A 297 20.44 -7.15 23.48
C LYS A 297 20.97 -6.87 22.09
N SER A 298 22.24 -7.15 21.83
CA SER A 298 22.92 -6.96 20.54
C SER A 298 22.11 -7.48 19.34
N ASN A 299 21.52 -8.68 19.45
CA ASN A 299 20.72 -9.27 18.40
C ASN A 299 19.38 -8.54 18.13
N THR A 300 18.74 -8.01 19.17
CA THR A 300 17.50 -7.23 19.01
C THR A 300 17.81 -5.93 18.31
N PHE A 301 18.84 -5.23 18.75
CA PHE A 301 19.28 -3.97 18.15
C PHE A 301 19.70 -4.14 16.68
N ARG A 302 20.42 -5.23 16.35
CA ARG A 302 20.76 -5.58 14.97
C ARG A 302 19.51 -5.78 14.12
N ASN A 303 18.52 -6.52 14.62
CA ASN A 303 17.26 -6.73 13.91
C ASN A 303 16.50 -5.41 13.65
N ASP A 304 16.48 -4.50 14.61
CA ASP A 304 15.82 -3.20 14.47
C ASP A 304 16.45 -2.36 13.36
N ILE A 305 17.78 -2.42 13.21
CA ILE A 305 18.49 -1.77 12.11
C ILE A 305 18.10 -2.39 10.76
N VAL A 306 18.14 -3.72 10.67
CA VAL A 306 17.76 -4.45 9.45
C VAL A 306 16.32 -4.13 9.06
N ASP A 307 15.41 -4.16 10.02
CA ASP A 307 14.00 -3.85 9.82
C ASP A 307 13.79 -2.39 9.36
N ALA A 308 14.53 -1.44 9.93
CA ALA A 308 14.45 -0.03 9.53
C ALA A 308 14.91 0.17 8.08
N VAL A 309 16.04 -0.43 7.68
CA VAL A 309 16.56 -0.38 6.31
C VAL A 309 15.57 -1.02 5.34
N CYS A 310 15.14 -2.26 5.60
CA CYS A 310 14.25 -3.01 4.70
C CYS A 310 12.88 -2.34 4.57
N ARG A 311 12.32 -1.82 5.66
CA ARG A 311 11.06 -1.06 5.63
C ARG A 311 11.16 0.16 4.73
N ARG A 312 12.26 0.92 4.84
CA ARG A 312 12.46 2.10 3.99
C ARG A 312 12.62 1.73 2.53
N LEU A 313 13.43 0.73 2.21
CA LEU A 313 13.61 0.25 0.84
C LEU A 313 12.30 -0.26 0.22
N SER A 314 11.45 -0.93 0.99
CA SER A 314 10.14 -1.41 0.52
C SER A 314 9.16 -0.29 0.18
N GLN A 315 9.38 0.92 0.69
CA GLN A 315 8.58 2.11 0.42
C GLN A 315 9.10 2.93 -0.78
N VAL A 316 10.33 2.67 -1.24
CA VAL A 316 10.89 3.37 -2.39
C VAL A 316 10.16 2.96 -3.65
N LYS A 317 9.66 3.94 -4.41
CA LYS A 317 9.04 3.68 -5.71
C LYS A 317 10.12 3.20 -6.67
N VAL A 318 9.89 2.01 -7.23
CA VAL A 318 10.73 1.44 -8.27
C VAL A 318 10.14 1.79 -9.62
N GLU A 319 10.98 2.07 -10.61
CA GLU A 319 10.53 2.30 -11.98
C GLU A 319 9.85 1.04 -12.53
N ASP A 320 8.70 1.21 -13.15
CA ASP A 320 7.85 0.12 -13.65
C ASP A 320 8.60 -0.83 -14.60
N LYS A 321 9.59 -0.31 -15.34
CA LYS A 321 10.41 -1.10 -16.28
C LYS A 321 11.15 -2.27 -15.63
N TYR A 322 11.38 -2.24 -14.31
CA TYR A 322 12.03 -3.31 -13.55
C TYR A 322 11.04 -4.31 -12.93
N THR A 323 9.74 -4.09 -13.09
CA THR A 323 8.74 -4.99 -12.51
C THR A 323 8.46 -6.17 -13.44
N TRP A 324 8.22 -7.33 -12.84
CA TRP A 324 7.79 -8.53 -13.54
C TRP A 324 6.58 -8.28 -14.43
N GLU A 325 5.60 -7.56 -13.89
CA GLU A 325 4.35 -7.26 -14.57
C GLU A 325 4.59 -6.49 -15.87
N THR A 326 5.46 -5.47 -15.83
CA THR A 326 5.76 -4.65 -17.01
C THR A 326 6.53 -5.46 -18.06
N ILE A 327 7.54 -6.24 -17.64
CA ILE A 327 8.32 -7.05 -18.58
C ILE A 327 7.45 -8.13 -19.23
N LYS A 328 6.63 -8.81 -18.43
CA LYS A 328 5.65 -9.78 -18.94
C LYS A 328 4.67 -9.14 -19.91
N TYR A 329 4.19 -7.96 -19.55
CA TYR A 329 3.28 -7.20 -20.39
C TYR A 329 3.91 -6.77 -21.71
N GLN A 330 5.13 -6.23 -21.70
CA GLN A 330 5.87 -5.87 -22.91
C GLN A 330 6.09 -7.09 -23.81
N LYS A 331 6.43 -8.25 -23.23
CA LYS A 331 6.59 -9.50 -23.97
C LYS A 331 5.28 -9.99 -24.60
N LEU A 332 4.16 -9.82 -23.88
CA LEU A 332 2.82 -10.14 -24.42
C LEU A 332 2.40 -9.19 -25.53
N LEU A 333 2.73 -7.89 -25.39
CA LEU A 333 2.51 -6.89 -26.44
C LEU A 333 3.26 -7.25 -27.72
N GLU A 334 4.54 -7.61 -27.60
CA GLU A 334 5.34 -8.01 -28.76
C GLU A 334 4.75 -9.22 -29.45
N LYS A 335 4.42 -10.28 -28.69
CA LYS A 335 3.72 -11.44 -29.25
C LYS A 335 2.40 -11.06 -29.92
N SER A 336 1.64 -10.14 -29.30
CA SER A 336 0.42 -9.60 -29.90
C SER A 336 0.71 -8.83 -31.20
N GLN A 337 1.84 -8.10 -31.24
CA GLN A 337 2.26 -7.38 -32.45
C GLN A 337 2.70 -8.33 -33.57
N GLN A 338 3.34 -9.42 -33.25
CA GLN A 338 3.68 -10.46 -34.25
C GLN A 338 2.43 -11.12 -34.84
N TYR A 339 1.34 -11.21 -34.08
CA TYR A 339 0.03 -11.66 -34.59
C TYR A 339 -0.81 -10.55 -35.24
N LYS A 340 -0.26 -9.30 -35.30
CA LYS A 340 -0.95 -8.12 -35.85
C LYS A 340 -1.41 -8.27 -37.28
N GLU A 341 -0.66 -8.95 -38.10
CA GLU A 341 -1.02 -9.16 -39.54
C GLU A 341 -2.27 -10.04 -39.67
N GLU A 342 -2.60 -10.82 -38.61
CA GLU A 342 -3.75 -11.73 -38.62
C GLU A 342 -5.00 -11.20 -37.88
N ASN A 343 -4.89 -10.21 -36.94
CA ASN A 343 -6.03 -9.78 -36.13
C ASN A 343 -6.01 -8.30 -35.71
N LYS A 344 -6.25 -7.41 -36.62
CA LYS A 344 -6.32 -5.94 -36.44
C LYS A 344 -7.34 -5.50 -35.37
N GLU A 345 -8.43 -6.23 -35.20
CA GLU A 345 -9.47 -5.92 -34.19
C GLU A 345 -9.02 -6.15 -32.75
N LEU A 346 -8.09 -7.10 -32.55
CA LEU A 346 -7.54 -7.41 -31.23
C LEU A 346 -6.58 -6.31 -30.75
N GLU A 347 -5.87 -5.71 -31.68
CA GLU A 347 -4.93 -4.63 -31.46
C GLU A 347 -5.61 -3.35 -30.97
N GLU A 348 -6.67 -2.91 -31.65
CA GLU A 348 -7.41 -1.70 -31.27
C GLU A 348 -8.06 -1.82 -29.88
N ALA A 349 -8.57 -3.01 -29.55
CA ALA A 349 -9.12 -3.27 -28.23
C ALA A 349 -8.04 -3.24 -27.12
N PHE A 350 -6.85 -3.73 -27.42
CA PHE A 350 -5.74 -3.83 -26.47
C PHE A 350 -5.08 -2.46 -26.19
N GLU A 351 -4.88 -1.65 -27.24
CA GLU A 351 -4.41 -0.27 -27.10
C GLU A 351 -5.38 0.61 -26.30
N GLY A 352 -6.69 0.38 -26.49
CA GLY A 352 -7.72 1.04 -25.67
C GLY A 352 -7.62 0.74 -24.17
N VAL A 353 -7.40 -0.52 -23.84
CA VAL A 353 -7.22 -0.96 -22.44
C VAL A 353 -5.95 -0.39 -21.84
N LEU A 354 -4.86 -0.31 -22.61
CA LEU A 354 -3.60 0.26 -22.18
C LEU A 354 -3.71 1.73 -21.83
N LYS A 355 -4.29 2.50 -22.72
CA LYS A 355 -4.48 3.94 -22.55
C LYS A 355 -5.35 4.25 -21.34
N GLN A 356 -6.38 3.43 -21.11
CA GLN A 356 -7.22 3.56 -19.94
C GLN A 356 -6.45 3.27 -18.65
N ARG A 357 -5.63 2.22 -18.63
CA ARG A 357 -4.81 1.86 -17.47
C ARG A 357 -3.80 2.96 -17.10
N ASP A 358 -3.12 3.50 -18.11
CA ASP A 358 -2.11 4.54 -17.86
C ASP A 358 -2.76 5.84 -17.34
N GLN A 359 -3.98 6.14 -17.76
CA GLN A 359 -4.78 7.24 -17.21
C GLN A 359 -5.22 6.98 -15.76
N GLU A 360 -5.64 5.75 -15.44
CA GLU A 360 -6.02 5.37 -14.09
C GLU A 360 -4.82 5.38 -13.13
N TYR A 361 -3.64 4.94 -13.58
CA TYR A 361 -2.40 5.01 -12.79
C TYR A 361 -1.98 6.46 -12.49
N ALA A 362 -2.05 7.35 -13.47
CA ALA A 362 -1.74 8.75 -13.28
C ALA A 362 -2.70 9.44 -12.29
N GLN A 363 -3.98 9.06 -12.31
CA GLN A 363 -4.98 9.58 -11.37
C GLN A 363 -4.72 9.07 -9.95
N LEU A 364 -4.43 7.78 -9.79
CA LEU A 364 -4.11 7.19 -8.47
C LEU A 364 -2.81 7.74 -7.89
N GLU A 365 -1.82 8.03 -8.72
CA GLU A 365 -0.57 8.65 -8.26
C GLU A 365 -0.81 10.08 -7.76
N ALA A 366 -1.65 10.84 -8.46
CA ALA A 366 -2.04 12.18 -8.02
C ALA A 366 -2.83 12.15 -6.70
N GLU A 367 -3.78 11.23 -6.56
CA GLU A 367 -4.57 11.05 -5.34
C GLU A 367 -3.70 10.57 -4.16
N ALA A 368 -2.78 9.63 -4.38
CA ALA A 368 -1.85 9.18 -3.35
C ALA A 368 -0.92 10.31 -2.86
N ASN A 369 -0.48 11.19 -3.76
CA ASN A 369 0.35 12.34 -3.39
C ASN A 369 -0.46 13.40 -2.63
N GLU A 370 -1.73 13.62 -3.00
CA GLU A 370 -2.63 14.50 -2.25
C GLU A 370 -2.92 13.97 -0.84
N LEU A 371 -3.19 12.67 -0.72
CA LEU A 371 -3.40 12.02 0.58
C LEU A 371 -2.16 12.05 1.47
N ARG A 372 -0.96 11.86 0.90
CA ARG A 372 0.30 12.01 1.65
C ARG A 372 0.48 13.43 2.19
N GLY A 373 0.21 14.44 1.37
CA GLY A 373 0.23 15.83 1.81
C GLY A 373 -0.77 16.14 2.93
N LYS A 374 -1.97 15.53 2.87
CA LYS A 374 -2.96 15.65 3.95
C LYS A 374 -2.51 14.95 5.24
N VAL A 375 -1.90 13.78 5.14
CA VAL A 375 -1.35 13.06 6.30
C VAL A 375 -0.24 13.87 6.96
N GLU A 376 0.73 14.37 6.20
CA GLU A 376 1.79 15.23 6.72
C GLU A 376 1.23 16.51 7.38
N TYR A 377 0.22 17.12 6.77
CA TYR A 377 -0.46 18.29 7.35
C TYR A 377 -1.12 17.94 8.69
N TYR A 378 -1.84 16.82 8.77
CA TYR A 378 -2.50 16.40 10.01
C TYR A 378 -1.51 15.93 11.08
N GLU A 379 -0.41 15.29 10.71
CA GLU A 379 0.66 14.94 11.64
C GLU A 379 1.33 16.20 12.23
N HIS A 380 1.60 17.21 11.41
CA HIS A 380 2.09 18.51 11.86
C HIS A 380 1.08 19.24 12.76
N ALA A 381 -0.21 19.19 12.39
CA ALA A 381 -1.28 19.80 13.19
C ALA A 381 -1.45 19.11 14.55
N LEU A 382 -1.29 17.78 14.61
CA LEU A 382 -1.30 16.98 15.86
C LEU A 382 -0.07 17.25 16.72
N GLN A 383 1.10 17.42 16.13
CA GLN A 383 2.32 17.78 16.86
C GLN A 383 2.26 19.18 17.47
N ASN A 384 1.65 20.13 16.76
CA ASN A 384 1.48 21.50 17.25
C ASN A 384 0.35 21.62 18.30
N ARG A 385 -0.57 20.67 18.41
CA ARG A 385 -1.64 20.65 19.43
C ARG A 385 -1.20 20.17 20.82
N LYS A 386 0.02 19.70 21.00
CA LYS A 386 0.53 19.26 22.32
C LYS A 386 0.82 20.39 23.31
N GLY A 387 0.36 21.62 23.05
CA GLY A 387 0.61 22.80 23.88
C GLY A 387 -0.61 23.50 24.49
N GLY A 388 -1.82 22.93 24.46
CA GLY A 388 -3.00 23.59 25.02
C GLY A 388 -3.89 22.65 25.83
N GLN A 389 -4.12 22.99 27.09
CA GLN A 389 -5.06 22.33 27.99
C GLN A 389 -6.52 22.59 27.58
N THR A 390 -6.98 22.05 26.47
CA THR A 390 -8.41 21.93 26.16
C THR A 390 -8.67 20.48 25.84
N GLY A 391 -9.53 19.84 26.60
CA GLY A 391 -9.86 18.43 26.43
C GLY A 391 -10.59 18.20 25.12
N ASP A 392 -9.87 17.77 24.10
CA ASP A 392 -10.48 17.28 22.86
C ASP A 392 -11.23 15.99 23.18
N ILE A 393 -12.53 15.97 22.93
CA ILE A 393 -13.36 14.79 23.10
C ILE A 393 -13.33 14.04 21.77
N VAL A 394 -12.72 12.84 21.76
CA VAL A 394 -12.73 11.95 20.60
C VAL A 394 -13.83 10.92 20.79
N PHE A 395 -14.81 10.93 19.90
CA PHE A 395 -15.84 9.90 19.85
C PHE A 395 -15.46 8.85 18.82
N SER A 396 -15.49 7.57 19.21
CA SER A 396 -15.38 6.44 18.27
C SER A 396 -16.78 5.87 18.04
N CYS A 397 -17.19 5.80 16.79
CA CYS A 397 -18.48 5.22 16.39
C CYS A 397 -18.24 4.17 15.30
N SER A 398 -18.89 3.03 15.38
CA SER A 398 -18.83 1.96 14.37
C SER A 398 -19.82 2.16 13.23
N GLU A 399 -20.76 3.10 13.35
CA GLU A 399 -21.69 3.48 12.28
C GLU A 399 -20.99 4.45 11.31
N THR A 400 -21.27 4.27 10.02
CA THR A 400 -20.76 5.14 8.96
C THR A 400 -21.62 6.38 8.83
N GLU A 401 -21.01 7.56 8.79
CA GLU A 401 -21.73 8.80 8.49
C GLU A 401 -22.27 8.79 7.06
N PHE A 402 -23.51 9.18 6.86
CA PHE A 402 -24.08 9.39 5.53
C PHE A 402 -23.72 10.75 4.93
N PHE A 403 -23.35 11.70 5.77
CA PHE A 403 -22.77 12.98 5.39
C PHE A 403 -21.76 13.41 6.45
N GLU A 404 -20.76 14.14 6.02
CA GLU A 404 -19.68 14.62 6.90
C GLU A 404 -20.23 15.43 8.08
N GLY A 405 -19.92 14.98 9.29
CA GLY A 405 -20.34 15.60 10.55
C GLY A 405 -21.72 15.16 11.07
N GLU A 406 -22.32 14.10 10.53
CA GLU A 406 -23.62 13.58 10.99
C GLU A 406 -23.60 13.18 12.47
N ILE A 407 -22.57 12.41 12.88
CA ILE A 407 -22.44 11.95 14.27
C ILE A 407 -22.23 13.14 15.20
N LYS A 408 -21.42 14.11 14.78
CA LYS A 408 -21.20 15.36 15.52
C LYS A 408 -22.52 16.13 15.70
N ASP A 409 -23.30 16.28 14.61
CA ASP A 409 -24.58 16.98 14.65
C ASP A 409 -25.55 16.33 15.62
N VAL A 410 -25.68 14.99 15.61
CA VAL A 410 -26.53 14.25 16.56
C VAL A 410 -26.12 14.49 18.00
N ILE A 411 -24.82 14.46 18.28
CA ILE A 411 -24.29 14.71 19.63
C ILE A 411 -24.59 16.15 20.06
N LEU A 412 -24.35 17.13 19.21
CA LEU A 412 -24.58 18.54 19.51
C LEU A 412 -26.10 18.82 19.73
N GLU A 413 -27.00 18.22 18.93
CA GLU A 413 -28.43 18.33 19.13
C GLU A 413 -28.87 17.71 20.46
N LEU A 414 -28.28 16.59 20.89
CA LEU A 414 -28.49 15.99 22.21
C LEU A 414 -28.07 16.95 23.32
N LEU A 415 -26.90 17.51 23.22
CA LEU A 415 -26.36 18.45 24.22
C LEU A 415 -27.16 19.75 24.25
N GLU A 416 -27.65 20.23 23.10
CA GLU A 416 -28.49 21.42 23.01
C GLU A 416 -29.87 21.18 23.69
N ARG A 417 -30.44 19.99 23.49
CA ARG A 417 -31.68 19.59 24.15
C ARG A 417 -31.52 19.52 25.66
N GLU A 418 -30.49 18.86 26.15
CA GLU A 418 -30.18 18.79 27.59
C GLU A 418 -29.96 20.17 28.19
N LYS A 419 -29.18 21.01 27.51
CA LYS A 419 -28.97 22.40 27.93
C LYS A 419 -30.32 23.16 28.02
N LYS A 420 -31.21 23.01 27.03
CA LYS A 420 -32.50 23.67 27.01
C LYS A 420 -33.41 23.23 28.16
N GLN A 421 -33.42 21.93 28.53
CA GLN A 421 -34.12 21.45 29.70
C GLN A 421 -33.59 22.05 31.01
N MET A 422 -32.25 22.26 31.07
CA MET A 422 -31.63 22.93 32.22
C MET A 422 -31.89 24.43 32.25
N ASP A 423 -32.09 25.09 31.10
CA ASP A 423 -32.46 26.52 31.01
C ASP A 423 -33.84 26.77 31.65
N ASP A 424 -34.76 25.75 31.64
CA ASP A 424 -36.09 25.84 32.22
C ASP A 424 -36.11 25.67 33.76
N ASP A 425 -34.98 25.25 34.38
CA ASP A 425 -34.82 25.12 35.83
C ASP A 425 -33.72 26.05 36.37
N PRO A 426 -34.08 27.15 37.05
CA PRO A 426 -33.08 28.11 37.55
C PRO A 426 -32.03 27.52 38.47
N ASN A 427 -32.31 26.39 39.16
CA ASN A 427 -31.34 25.76 40.04
C ASN A 427 -30.23 25.04 39.31
N GLN A 428 -30.47 24.64 38.07
CA GLN A 428 -29.51 23.87 37.27
C GLN A 428 -28.54 24.76 36.46
N VAL A 429 -28.88 26.01 36.21
CA VAL A 429 -28.05 26.97 35.45
C VAL A 429 -26.71 27.25 36.14
N GLY A 430 -26.63 27.07 37.46
CA GLY A 430 -25.35 27.21 38.20
C GLY A 430 -24.49 25.95 38.26
N TRP A 431 -24.93 24.86 37.72
CA TRP A 431 -24.20 23.58 37.81
C TRP A 431 -23.03 23.51 36.83
N ARG A 432 -21.98 22.81 37.26
CA ARG A 432 -20.78 22.63 36.40
C ARG A 432 -21.13 22.04 35.04
N ILE A 433 -22.04 21.08 34.97
CA ILE A 433 -22.49 20.46 33.72
C ILE A 433 -23.10 21.48 32.75
N TYR A 434 -23.92 22.41 33.26
CA TYR A 434 -24.48 23.49 32.44
C TYR A 434 -23.41 24.34 31.78
N HIS A 435 -22.38 24.73 32.54
CA HIS A 435 -21.24 25.51 31.98
C HIS A 435 -20.46 24.74 30.97
N VAL A 436 -20.25 23.43 31.17
CA VAL A 436 -19.56 22.54 30.22
C VAL A 436 -20.38 22.42 28.92
N LEU A 437 -21.68 22.16 29.02
CA LEU A 437 -22.58 22.07 27.86
C LEU A 437 -22.58 23.38 27.07
N LYS A 438 -22.69 24.51 27.78
CA LYS A 438 -22.65 25.85 27.17
C LYS A 438 -21.36 26.11 26.43
N ALA A 439 -20.21 25.73 26.99
CA ALA A 439 -18.89 25.89 26.37
C ALA A 439 -18.75 25.01 25.12
N ILE A 440 -19.15 23.72 25.20
CA ILE A 440 -19.09 22.80 24.05
C ILE A 440 -19.95 23.35 22.91
N LEU A 441 -21.18 23.80 23.19
CA LEU A 441 -22.09 24.32 22.17
C LEU A 441 -21.63 25.68 21.60
N ALA A 442 -20.87 26.46 22.35
CA ALA A 442 -20.33 27.74 21.86
C ALA A 442 -19.16 27.55 20.88
N GLU A 443 -18.38 26.48 21.04
CA GLU A 443 -17.21 26.20 20.22
C GLU A 443 -17.48 25.23 19.07
N ASN A 444 -18.67 24.66 19.00
CA ASN A 444 -19.04 23.67 17.99
C ASN A 444 -20.35 24.04 17.29
N GLU A 445 -20.29 24.19 15.98
CA GLU A 445 -21.47 24.49 15.17
C GLU A 445 -22.05 23.20 14.56
N ILE A 446 -23.39 23.14 14.53
CA ILE A 446 -24.14 22.11 13.83
C ILE A 446 -24.07 22.39 12.33
N THR A 447 -23.76 21.38 11.50
CA THR A 447 -23.62 21.56 10.04
C THR A 447 -24.95 21.89 9.36
N GLY A 448 -26.06 21.46 9.95
CA GLY A 448 -27.40 21.64 9.41
C GLY A 448 -27.74 20.77 8.19
N LYS A 449 -26.80 19.91 7.74
CA LYS A 449 -27.00 19.02 6.58
C LYS A 449 -28.17 18.07 6.77
N GLY A 450 -28.41 17.59 7.99
CA GLY A 450 -29.58 16.77 8.33
C GLY A 450 -30.95 17.47 8.08
N LYS A 451 -31.03 18.79 8.34
CA LYS A 451 -32.26 19.59 8.06
C LYS A 451 -32.46 19.77 6.56
N ILE A 452 -31.39 19.91 5.78
CA ILE A 452 -31.47 20.00 4.32
C ILE A 452 -31.99 18.67 3.78
N LEU A 453 -31.41 17.54 4.20
CA LEU A 453 -31.83 16.20 3.80
C LEU A 453 -33.31 15.95 4.15
N GLU A 454 -33.74 16.34 5.34
CA GLU A 454 -35.15 16.25 5.75
C GLU A 454 -36.08 17.04 4.83
N THR A 455 -35.70 18.27 4.49
CA THR A 455 -36.49 19.15 3.64
C THR A 455 -36.61 18.58 2.24
N ASP A 456 -35.48 18.09 1.66
CA ASP A 456 -35.45 17.49 0.34
C ASP A 456 -36.28 16.20 0.28
N LEU A 457 -36.16 15.33 1.29
CA LEU A 457 -36.99 14.13 1.37
C LEU A 457 -38.49 14.45 1.47
N LYS A 458 -38.89 15.42 2.30
CA LYS A 458 -40.27 15.85 2.40
C LYS A 458 -40.76 16.45 1.08
N ASP A 459 -39.95 17.28 0.42
CA ASP A 459 -40.31 17.89 -0.86
C ASP A 459 -40.51 16.84 -1.96
N ILE A 460 -39.63 15.84 -2.04
CA ILE A 460 -39.73 14.80 -3.06
C ILE A 460 -40.91 13.84 -2.73
N LEU A 461 -41.00 13.32 -1.50
CA LEU A 461 -41.91 12.24 -1.16
C LEU A 461 -43.33 12.70 -0.87
N SER A 462 -43.57 13.94 -0.40
CA SER A 462 -44.90 14.46 -0.15
C SER A 462 -45.71 14.77 -1.42
N ARG A 463 -45.04 14.98 -2.56
CA ARG A 463 -45.67 15.33 -3.83
C ARG A 463 -46.05 14.11 -4.68
N VAL A 464 -45.71 12.90 -4.25
CA VAL A 464 -45.63 11.75 -5.16
C VAL A 464 -46.78 10.79 -4.96
N GLY A 465 -47.76 10.86 -5.87
CA GLY A 465 -48.65 9.71 -6.15
C GLY A 465 -47.94 8.58 -6.95
N ARG A 466 -46.91 8.87 -7.70
CA ARG A 466 -46.06 7.92 -8.44
C ARG A 466 -44.69 8.55 -8.71
N LEU A 467 -43.63 7.86 -8.36
CA LEU A 467 -42.24 8.31 -8.66
C LEU A 467 -42.02 8.45 -10.17
N ASN A 468 -41.86 9.67 -10.66
CA ASN A 468 -41.45 9.93 -12.03
C ASN A 468 -39.93 9.84 -12.18
N ALA A 469 -39.43 9.92 -13.42
CA ALA A 469 -37.99 9.80 -13.70
C ALA A 469 -37.16 10.90 -13.03
N LYS A 470 -37.71 12.12 -12.87
CA LYS A 470 -37.05 13.25 -12.23
C LYS A 470 -36.91 13.04 -10.72
N ASP A 471 -37.97 12.54 -10.07
CA ASP A 471 -37.94 12.25 -8.62
C ASP A 471 -37.00 11.09 -8.32
N LYS A 472 -36.95 10.04 -9.18
CA LYS A 472 -35.99 8.93 -9.04
C LYS A 472 -34.55 9.44 -9.13
N ARG A 473 -34.26 10.37 -10.04
CA ARG A 473 -32.93 10.95 -10.21
C ARG A 473 -32.52 11.78 -8.98
N ARG A 474 -33.42 12.64 -8.50
CA ARG A 474 -33.18 13.42 -7.26
C ARG A 474 -32.95 12.51 -6.06
N LEU A 475 -33.72 11.42 -5.92
CA LEU A 475 -33.51 10.43 -4.85
C LEU A 475 -32.15 9.72 -5.00
N GLN A 476 -31.69 9.45 -6.22
CA GLN A 476 -30.35 8.90 -6.45
C GLN A 476 -29.24 9.89 -6.07
N GLU A 477 -29.42 11.18 -6.36
CA GLU A 477 -28.51 12.25 -5.95
C GLU A 477 -28.41 12.37 -4.42
N LEU A 478 -29.51 12.06 -3.70
CA LEU A 478 -29.55 11.97 -2.24
C LEU A 478 -29.03 10.65 -1.67
N GLY A 479 -28.53 9.72 -2.50
CA GLY A 479 -27.97 8.45 -2.05
C GLY A 479 -28.93 7.26 -2.01
N PHE A 480 -30.12 7.37 -2.61
CA PHE A 480 -31.07 6.24 -2.66
C PHE A 480 -30.81 5.30 -3.82
N ILE A 481 -30.85 4.01 -3.53
CA ILE A 481 -30.82 2.93 -4.52
C ILE A 481 -32.21 2.32 -4.63
N SER A 482 -32.81 2.39 -5.83
CA SER A 482 -34.14 1.82 -6.09
C SER A 482 -34.03 0.38 -6.56
N LYS A 483 -34.78 -0.55 -5.94
CA LYS A 483 -34.96 -1.93 -6.41
C LYS A 483 -36.44 -2.13 -6.74
N ASP A 484 -36.77 -2.13 -8.04
CA ASP A 484 -38.11 -2.32 -8.55
C ASP A 484 -38.53 -3.80 -8.54
N ARG A 485 -39.43 -4.20 -7.64
CA ARG A 485 -40.18 -5.47 -7.63
C ARG A 485 -41.70 -5.19 -7.56
N LYS A 486 -42.47 -5.92 -6.77
CA LYS A 486 -43.91 -5.67 -6.53
C LYS A 486 -44.18 -4.27 -5.97
N HIS A 487 -43.26 -3.72 -5.16
CA HIS A 487 -43.28 -2.36 -4.61
C HIS A 487 -41.92 -1.69 -4.94
N ASN A 488 -41.93 -0.35 -5.05
CA ASN A 488 -40.68 0.43 -5.17
C ASN A 488 -39.99 0.46 -3.80
N LYS A 489 -38.94 -0.32 -3.63
CA LYS A 489 -38.13 -0.27 -2.42
C LYS A 489 -36.94 0.65 -2.67
N LEU A 490 -36.76 1.63 -1.81
CA LEU A 490 -35.66 2.58 -1.81
C LEU A 490 -34.77 2.26 -0.61
N TYR A 491 -33.50 2.04 -0.87
CA TYR A 491 -32.49 1.78 0.15
C TYR A 491 -31.56 2.98 0.22
N PHE A 492 -31.40 3.57 1.40
CA PHE A 492 -30.50 4.69 1.59
C PHE A 492 -29.07 4.18 1.71
N HIS A 493 -28.17 4.69 0.89
CA HIS A 493 -26.79 4.21 0.73
C HIS A 493 -26.64 2.69 0.58
N GLY A 494 -27.69 2.01 0.15
CA GLY A 494 -27.69 0.56 -0.05
C GLY A 494 -27.89 -0.27 1.23
N ASP A 495 -28.01 0.36 2.40
CA ASP A 495 -28.19 -0.32 3.67
C ASP A 495 -29.63 -0.81 3.84
N GLY A 496 -29.79 -2.11 4.15
CA GLY A 496 -31.09 -2.74 4.34
C GLY A 496 -31.84 -2.26 5.58
N ARG A 497 -31.17 -1.65 6.55
CA ARG A 497 -31.77 -1.07 7.76
C ARG A 497 -32.56 0.20 7.46
N TYR A 498 -32.15 0.93 6.41
CA TYR A 498 -32.71 2.21 6.00
C TYR A 498 -33.48 2.05 4.68
N MET A 499 -34.56 1.27 4.74
CA MET A 499 -35.40 0.95 3.59
C MET A 499 -36.79 1.59 3.71
N ILE A 500 -37.22 2.23 2.61
CA ILE A 500 -38.57 2.80 2.47
C ILE A 500 -39.29 2.02 1.38
N THR A 501 -40.59 1.72 1.61
CA THR A 501 -41.41 1.06 0.62
C THR A 501 -42.48 2.03 0.11
N LEU A 502 -42.49 2.30 -1.19
CA LEU A 502 -43.48 3.14 -1.85
C LEU A 502 -44.46 2.30 -2.67
N GLY A 503 -45.76 2.56 -2.52
CA GLY A 503 -46.79 1.92 -3.31
C GLY A 503 -46.67 2.27 -4.80
N LYS A 504 -47.08 1.35 -5.70
CA LYS A 504 -47.11 1.58 -7.17
C LYS A 504 -48.42 2.21 -7.64
N THR A 505 -49.48 2.15 -6.86
CA THR A 505 -50.82 2.68 -7.17
C THR A 505 -51.15 3.84 -6.26
N PRO A 506 -51.84 4.89 -6.76
CA PRO A 506 -52.38 5.94 -5.91
C PRO A 506 -53.50 5.35 -5.06
N GLY A 507 -53.19 4.93 -3.85
CA GLY A 507 -54.17 4.63 -2.85
C GLY A 507 -54.18 5.78 -1.84
N ASP A 508 -55.34 6.16 -1.35
CA ASP A 508 -55.59 7.18 -0.34
C ASP A 508 -54.67 8.40 -0.27
N GLY A 509 -55.22 9.60 -0.29
CA GLY A 509 -54.49 10.88 -0.28
C GLY A 509 -53.54 11.08 0.91
N HIS A 510 -53.52 10.16 1.87
CA HIS A 510 -52.63 10.15 3.04
C HIS A 510 -51.36 9.24 2.88
N ALA A 511 -51.30 8.42 1.85
CA ALA A 511 -50.17 7.48 1.67
C ALA A 511 -48.83 8.17 1.42
N SER A 512 -48.83 9.31 0.74
CA SER A 512 -47.64 10.08 0.38
C SER A 512 -47.06 10.88 1.55
N PRO A 513 -47.83 11.62 2.33
CA PRO A 513 -47.35 12.29 3.54
C PRO A 513 -46.85 11.31 4.59
N ASN A 514 -47.48 10.13 4.72
CA ASN A 514 -47.03 9.09 5.64
C ASN A 514 -45.66 8.50 5.21
N ALA A 515 -45.48 8.25 3.91
CA ALA A 515 -44.19 7.77 3.38
C ALA A 515 -43.04 8.79 3.58
N ALA A 516 -43.34 10.09 3.41
CA ALA A 516 -42.36 11.15 3.69
C ALA A 516 -42.03 11.21 5.19
N SER A 517 -43.02 11.08 6.07
CA SER A 517 -42.81 11.06 7.52
C SER A 517 -42.00 9.83 7.97
N GLU A 518 -42.32 8.66 7.40
CA GLU A 518 -41.60 7.42 7.67
C GLU A 518 -40.15 7.49 7.19
N ALA A 519 -39.91 8.03 5.98
CA ALA A 519 -38.59 8.25 5.44
C ALA A 519 -37.72 9.12 6.34
N VAL A 520 -38.27 10.24 6.80
CA VAL A 520 -37.59 11.15 7.71
C VAL A 520 -37.25 10.48 9.03
N LYS A 521 -38.21 9.74 9.61
CA LYS A 521 -37.99 9.03 10.88
C LYS A 521 -36.93 7.93 10.78
N THR A 522 -36.85 7.26 9.63
CA THR A 522 -35.96 6.11 9.43
C THR A 522 -34.55 6.53 9.07
N ILE A 523 -34.38 7.64 8.35
CA ILE A 523 -33.14 8.00 7.69
C ILE A 523 -32.47 9.22 8.32
N VAL A 524 -33.28 10.22 8.73
CA VAL A 524 -32.69 11.42 9.32
C VAL A 524 -32.47 11.18 10.81
N CYS A 525 -31.19 11.16 11.22
CA CYS A 525 -30.83 11.09 12.63
C CYS A 525 -31.30 12.35 13.35
N ARG A 526 -32.55 12.31 13.84
CA ARG A 526 -33.17 13.39 14.62
C ARG A 526 -33.62 12.90 15.97
N ILE A 527 -33.36 13.71 16.95
CA ILE A 527 -33.87 13.46 18.30
C ILE A 527 -35.38 13.75 18.31
N PRO A 528 -36.24 12.76 18.67
CA PRO A 528 -37.67 12.99 18.77
C PRO A 528 -37.96 14.15 19.72
N LYS A 529 -38.87 15.04 19.34
CA LYS A 529 -39.42 16.02 20.28
C LYS A 529 -40.21 15.26 21.31
N VAL A 530 -39.84 15.39 22.57
CA VAL A 530 -40.61 14.90 23.72
C VAL A 530 -41.86 15.74 23.85
#